data_cb433d7f3710eaf8b4ad61407d8a8c47
#
_entry.id   cb433d7f3710eaf8b4ad61407d8a8c47
#
_cell.length_a   1.000
_cell.length_b   1.000
_cell.length_c   1.000
_cell.angle_alpha   90.00
_cell.angle_beta   90.00
_cell.angle_gamma   90.00
#
_symmetry.space_group_name_H-M   'P 1'
#
loop_
_entity.id
_entity.type
_entity.pdbx_description
1 polymer ?
#
loop_
_entity_poly.entity_id
_entity_poly.type
_entity_poly.pdbx_seq_one_letter_code
_entity_poly.pdbx_strand_id
1 'polypeptide(L)'
;MLLENKKLVLMGVRNKWSIAWGAAKSAHDNGAQLICTYNPEEGSEKLAKLLEEFPGTKLYPCDAGSDDSIRECFAAIKADFGKVDGILHSIAHAFTDDLRNDFINTSREGYAHACDVSAYSLVKIVNEAVAQDALNEGASIVTYTYYGSEKAVVGYNVMGVAKAALEASIRYLAQDLGKKGMRINGISSGPIKTLSAKGIKDFGSI
;
A
#
# COMPACT_ATOMS: atom_id res chain seq x y z
N MET A 1 18.33 -8.32 -15.73
CA MET A 1 17.59 -8.31 -14.43
C MET A 1 16.09 -8.37 -14.71
N LEU A 2 15.29 -8.94 -13.79
CA LEU A 2 13.84 -9.13 -14.03
C LEU A 2 13.07 -7.81 -14.16
N LEU A 3 13.52 -6.75 -13.52
CA LEU A 3 12.86 -5.44 -13.45
C LEU A 3 13.69 -4.33 -14.09
N GLU A 4 14.66 -4.69 -14.93
CA GLU A 4 15.49 -3.72 -15.64
C GLU A 4 14.62 -2.75 -16.46
N ASN A 5 14.88 -1.45 -16.33
CA ASN A 5 14.12 -0.37 -16.95
C ASN A 5 12.63 -0.26 -16.49
N LYS A 6 12.24 -0.98 -15.44
CA LYS A 6 10.89 -0.85 -14.86
C LYS A 6 10.86 0.27 -13.83
N LYS A 7 9.81 1.08 -13.86
CA LYS A 7 9.52 2.16 -12.91
C LYS A 7 8.42 1.70 -11.96
N LEU A 8 8.71 1.67 -10.66
CA LEU A 8 7.78 1.17 -9.66
C LEU A 8 7.47 2.24 -8.60
N VAL A 9 6.19 2.49 -8.38
CA VAL A 9 5.71 3.32 -7.28
C VAL A 9 5.52 2.45 -6.05
N LEU A 10 6.22 2.78 -4.97
CA LEU A 10 6.20 2.03 -3.71
C LEU A 10 5.59 2.90 -2.62
N MET A 11 4.43 2.49 -2.14
CA MET A 11 3.67 3.19 -1.12
C MET A 11 3.71 2.40 0.19
N GLY A 12 4.03 3.09 1.29
CA GLY A 12 4.07 2.47 2.62
C GLY A 12 5.45 1.98 3.08
N VAL A 13 6.53 2.40 2.43
CA VAL A 13 7.88 2.23 2.97
C VAL A 13 8.07 3.19 4.13
N ARG A 14 8.20 2.69 5.36
CA ARG A 14 8.34 3.52 6.58
C ARG A 14 9.67 3.30 7.32
N ASN A 15 10.20 2.09 7.25
CA ASN A 15 11.43 1.68 7.93
C ASN A 15 11.91 0.33 7.38
N LYS A 16 13.09 -0.12 7.81
CA LYS A 16 13.71 -1.40 7.38
C LYS A 16 12.91 -2.65 7.76
N TRP A 17 11.92 -2.53 8.63
CA TRP A 17 11.06 -3.62 9.08
C TRP A 17 9.72 -3.67 8.34
N SER A 18 9.42 -2.67 7.50
CA SER A 18 8.20 -2.69 6.69
C SER A 18 8.31 -3.72 5.57
N ILE A 19 7.20 -4.39 5.26
CA ILE A 19 7.15 -5.34 4.13
C ILE A 19 7.53 -4.62 2.83
N ALA A 20 7.06 -3.38 2.66
CA ALA A 20 7.40 -2.55 1.51
C ALA A 20 8.90 -2.28 1.37
N TRP A 21 9.68 -2.25 2.47
CA TRP A 21 11.13 -2.13 2.41
C TRP A 21 11.77 -3.36 1.76
N GLY A 22 11.35 -4.56 2.18
CA GLY A 22 11.82 -5.81 1.58
C GLY A 22 11.52 -5.87 0.07
N ALA A 23 10.32 -5.42 -0.32
CA ALA A 23 9.93 -5.33 -1.73
C ALA A 23 10.76 -4.27 -2.48
N ALA A 24 11.01 -3.09 -1.87
CA ALA A 24 11.85 -2.05 -2.44
C ALA A 24 13.26 -2.55 -2.72
N LYS A 25 13.86 -3.22 -1.71
CA LYS A 25 15.19 -3.82 -1.86
C LYS A 25 15.23 -4.84 -2.99
N SER A 26 14.29 -5.77 -3.01
CA SER A 26 14.21 -6.79 -4.06
C SER A 26 14.01 -6.16 -5.45
N ALA A 27 13.18 -5.14 -5.57
CA ALA A 27 12.94 -4.45 -6.83
C ALA A 27 14.20 -3.71 -7.31
N HIS A 28 14.87 -2.99 -6.43
CA HIS A 28 16.14 -2.32 -6.71
C HIS A 28 17.23 -3.29 -7.16
N ASP A 29 17.43 -4.39 -6.41
CA ASP A 29 18.43 -5.43 -6.72
C ASP A 29 18.15 -6.12 -8.07
N ASN A 30 16.90 -6.04 -8.56
CA ASN A 30 16.49 -6.53 -9.89
C ASN A 30 16.44 -5.45 -10.98
N GLY A 31 16.95 -4.25 -10.71
CA GLY A 31 17.15 -3.19 -11.71
C GLY A 31 15.99 -2.22 -11.88
N ALA A 32 14.99 -2.23 -10.98
CA ALA A 32 13.90 -1.27 -11.04
C ALA A 32 14.33 0.14 -10.62
N GLN A 33 13.77 1.13 -11.29
CA GLN A 33 13.77 2.51 -10.81
C GLN A 33 12.66 2.69 -9.79
N LEU A 34 13.03 3.11 -8.58
CA LEU A 34 12.08 3.25 -7.48
C LEU A 34 11.55 4.68 -7.36
N ILE A 35 10.26 4.77 -7.10
CA ILE A 35 9.53 6.00 -6.79
C ILE A 35 8.80 5.72 -5.48
N CYS A 36 9.12 6.42 -4.41
CA CYS A 36 8.50 6.17 -3.11
C CYS A 36 7.56 7.30 -2.71
N THR A 37 6.51 6.98 -1.96
CA THR A 37 5.63 7.97 -1.36
C THR A 37 5.77 8.00 0.15
N TYR A 38 5.45 9.14 0.75
CA TYR A 38 5.41 9.32 2.20
C TYR A 38 4.18 10.11 2.63
N ASN A 39 3.68 9.86 3.84
CA ASN A 39 2.61 10.68 4.41
C ASN A 39 3.19 12.05 4.81
N PRO A 40 2.65 13.17 4.30
CA PRO A 40 3.14 14.52 4.60
C PRO A 40 3.19 14.84 6.09
N GLU A 41 2.27 14.32 6.89
CA GLU A 41 2.25 14.51 8.35
C GLU A 41 3.45 13.86 9.06
N GLU A 42 4.01 12.78 8.50
CA GLU A 42 5.18 12.10 9.05
C GLU A 42 6.50 12.74 8.61
N GLY A 43 6.46 13.58 7.58
CA GLY A 43 7.64 14.17 6.96
C GLY A 43 8.47 13.17 6.13
N SER A 44 9.39 13.70 5.33
CA SER A 44 10.18 12.90 4.39
C SER A 44 11.57 12.53 4.92
N GLU A 45 12.10 13.21 5.94
CA GLU A 45 13.54 13.15 6.28
C GLU A 45 14.01 11.75 6.67
N LYS A 46 13.22 11.02 7.49
CA LYS A 46 13.57 9.67 7.91
C LYS A 46 13.58 8.69 6.75
N LEU A 47 12.59 8.82 5.86
CA LEU A 47 12.49 7.97 4.67
C LEU A 47 13.57 8.34 3.66
N ALA A 48 13.85 9.62 3.43
CA ALA A 48 14.91 10.06 2.55
C ALA A 48 16.27 9.46 2.94
N LYS A 49 16.62 9.55 4.24
CA LYS A 49 17.84 8.92 4.77
C LYS A 49 17.87 7.39 4.59
N LEU A 50 16.73 6.73 4.75
CA LEU A 50 16.61 5.29 4.54
C LEU A 50 16.84 4.92 3.07
N LEU A 51 16.34 5.73 2.15
CA LEU A 51 16.41 5.51 0.71
C LEU A 51 17.77 5.87 0.10
N GLU A 52 18.73 6.42 0.87
CA GLU A 52 20.14 6.54 0.43
C GLU A 52 20.73 5.18 0.02
N GLU A 53 20.18 4.06 0.54
CA GLU A 53 20.53 2.70 0.10
C GLU A 53 20.09 2.39 -1.34
N PHE A 54 19.18 3.20 -1.93
CA PHE A 54 18.65 3.02 -3.28
C PHE A 54 18.86 4.31 -4.10
N PRO A 55 20.07 4.56 -4.62
CA PRO A 55 20.38 5.78 -5.36
C PRO A 55 19.42 6.03 -6.53
N GLY A 56 19.01 7.28 -6.72
CA GLY A 56 18.08 7.66 -7.78
C GLY A 56 16.60 7.53 -7.43
N THR A 57 16.27 7.05 -6.24
CA THR A 57 14.87 7.01 -5.76
C THR A 57 14.36 8.43 -5.49
N LYS A 58 13.18 8.76 -6.04
CA LYS A 58 12.48 10.02 -5.75
C LYS A 58 11.36 9.82 -4.75
N LEU A 59 11.07 10.86 -3.97
CA LEU A 59 10.04 10.90 -2.93
C LEU A 59 8.93 11.87 -3.30
N TYR A 60 7.67 11.44 -3.09
CA TYR A 60 6.48 12.24 -3.32
C TYR A 60 5.58 12.23 -2.08
N PRO A 61 5.03 13.38 -1.67
CA PRO A 61 4.02 13.43 -0.63
C PRO A 61 2.74 12.76 -1.13
N CYS A 62 2.14 11.92 -0.30
CA CYS A 62 0.87 11.27 -0.59
C CYS A 62 0.19 10.84 0.72
N ASP A 63 -0.87 11.53 1.08
CA ASP A 63 -1.79 11.07 2.12
C ASP A 63 -2.84 10.16 1.48
N ALA A 64 -2.86 8.91 1.89
CA ALA A 64 -3.80 7.91 1.37
C ALA A 64 -5.26 8.11 1.83
N GLY A 65 -5.49 8.96 2.82
CA GLY A 65 -6.81 9.39 3.28
C GLY A 65 -7.33 10.64 2.57
N SER A 66 -6.61 11.18 1.58
CA SER A 66 -6.98 12.41 0.87
C SER A 66 -6.98 12.20 -0.64
N ASP A 67 -8.15 12.33 -1.25
CA ASP A 67 -8.32 12.22 -2.70
C ASP A 67 -7.50 13.26 -3.47
N ASP A 68 -7.40 14.48 -2.93
CA ASP A 68 -6.61 15.57 -3.52
C ASP A 68 -5.12 15.26 -3.44
N SER A 69 -4.64 14.78 -2.30
CA SER A 69 -3.24 14.40 -2.12
C SER A 69 -2.84 13.26 -3.06
N ILE A 70 -3.69 12.25 -3.23
CA ILE A 70 -3.45 11.14 -4.17
C ILE A 70 -3.38 11.68 -5.61
N ARG A 71 -4.31 12.54 -5.99
CA ARG A 71 -4.35 13.15 -7.33
C ARG A 71 -3.09 13.95 -7.63
N GLU A 72 -2.67 14.81 -6.71
CA GLU A 72 -1.47 15.64 -6.85
C GLU A 72 -0.20 14.81 -6.91
N CYS A 73 -0.11 13.76 -6.09
CA CYS A 73 0.99 12.81 -6.10
C CYS A 73 1.16 12.16 -7.49
N PHE A 74 0.09 11.62 -8.07
CA PHE A 74 0.17 10.99 -9.38
C PHE A 74 0.39 11.98 -10.51
N ALA A 75 -0.08 13.21 -10.40
CA ALA A 75 0.24 14.29 -11.34
C ALA A 75 1.74 14.61 -11.34
N ALA A 76 2.35 14.70 -10.17
CA ALA A 76 3.79 14.95 -10.04
C ALA A 76 4.63 13.75 -10.56
N ILE A 77 4.24 12.52 -10.21
CA ILE A 77 4.90 11.30 -10.71
C ILE A 77 4.80 11.24 -12.25
N LYS A 78 3.62 11.53 -12.81
CA LYS A 78 3.40 11.56 -14.27
C LYS A 78 4.27 12.61 -14.94
N ALA A 79 4.40 13.80 -14.37
CA ALA A 79 5.22 14.87 -14.92
C ALA A 79 6.71 14.49 -14.96
N ASP A 80 7.21 13.84 -13.91
CA ASP A 80 8.64 13.50 -13.78
C ASP A 80 9.04 12.22 -14.51
N PHE A 81 8.16 11.22 -14.52
CA PHE A 81 8.50 9.86 -15.00
C PHE A 81 7.70 9.43 -16.24
N GLY A 82 6.67 10.15 -16.61
CA GLY A 82 5.73 9.71 -17.61
C GLY A 82 4.86 8.56 -17.08
N LYS A 83 4.94 7.41 -17.72
CA LYS A 83 4.21 6.21 -17.27
C LYS A 83 5.11 5.30 -16.41
N VAL A 84 4.47 4.61 -15.46
CA VAL A 84 5.13 3.64 -14.58
C VAL A 84 4.64 2.22 -14.87
N ASP A 85 5.43 1.22 -14.50
CA ASP A 85 5.17 -0.19 -14.81
C ASP A 85 4.47 -0.93 -13.68
N GLY A 86 4.45 -0.35 -12.49
CA GLY A 86 3.77 -0.98 -11.35
C GLY A 86 3.60 -0.08 -10.15
N ILE A 87 2.65 -0.49 -9.31
CA ILE A 87 2.37 0.14 -8.01
C ILE A 87 2.37 -0.95 -6.95
N LEU A 88 3.13 -0.75 -5.89
CA LEU A 88 3.01 -1.49 -4.65
C LEU A 88 2.23 -0.65 -3.64
N HIS A 89 1.01 -1.07 -3.32
CA HIS A 89 0.19 -0.51 -2.27
C HIS A 89 0.40 -1.28 -0.97
N SER A 90 1.19 -0.72 -0.05
CA SER A 90 1.48 -1.32 1.26
C SER A 90 1.01 -0.38 2.38
N ILE A 91 -0.24 0.06 2.28
CA ILE A 91 -0.87 1.01 3.20
C ILE A 91 -1.96 0.29 3.98
N ALA A 92 -1.95 0.47 5.30
CA ALA A 92 -3.02 0.04 6.18
C ALA A 92 -2.89 0.80 7.50
N HIS A 93 -4.03 1.22 8.05
CA HIS A 93 -4.09 1.86 9.35
C HIS A 93 -5.43 1.57 10.03
N ALA A 94 -5.40 1.39 11.35
CA ALA A 94 -6.56 1.36 12.24
C ALA A 94 -6.18 1.99 13.58
N PHE A 95 -7.14 2.53 14.30
CA PHE A 95 -6.91 3.08 15.63
C PHE A 95 -6.58 1.95 16.60
N THR A 96 -5.66 2.23 17.51
CA THR A 96 -5.13 1.25 18.45
C THR A 96 -6.24 0.64 19.33
N ASP A 97 -7.20 1.44 19.76
CA ASP A 97 -8.29 0.98 20.62
C ASP A 97 -9.21 0.00 19.89
N ASP A 98 -9.48 0.20 18.59
CA ASP A 98 -10.27 -0.71 17.77
C ASP A 98 -9.55 -2.03 17.43
N LEU A 99 -8.22 -2.08 17.65
CA LEU A 99 -7.43 -3.32 17.55
C LEU A 99 -7.31 -4.07 18.88
N ARG A 100 -7.28 -3.36 20.00
CA ARG A 100 -6.99 -3.95 21.32
C ARG A 100 -8.24 -4.38 22.09
N ASN A 101 -9.35 -3.68 21.89
CA ASN A 101 -10.62 -3.99 22.51
C ASN A 101 -11.30 -5.16 21.78
N ASP A 102 -12.33 -5.75 22.40
CA ASP A 102 -13.16 -6.74 21.73
C ASP A 102 -13.82 -6.11 20.50
N PHE A 103 -13.93 -6.87 19.42
CA PHE A 103 -14.46 -6.38 18.14
C PHE A 103 -15.85 -5.75 18.26
N ILE A 104 -16.70 -6.27 19.16
CA ILE A 104 -18.06 -5.73 19.42
C ILE A 104 -18.03 -4.26 19.86
N ASN A 105 -16.90 -3.78 20.37
CA ASN A 105 -16.71 -2.41 20.84
C ASN A 105 -16.08 -1.50 19.78
N THR A 106 -15.92 -1.98 18.53
CA THR A 106 -15.35 -1.18 17.45
C THR A 106 -16.17 0.10 17.24
N SER A 107 -15.46 1.24 17.24
CA SER A 107 -16.10 2.53 17.04
C SER A 107 -16.55 2.70 15.58
N ARG A 108 -17.63 3.48 15.36
CA ARG A 108 -18.07 3.84 14.00
C ARG A 108 -16.96 4.56 13.23
N GLU A 109 -16.28 5.48 13.88
CA GLU A 109 -15.20 6.27 13.31
C GLU A 109 -14.02 5.37 12.94
N GLY A 110 -13.56 4.49 13.85
CA GLY A 110 -12.45 3.59 13.59
C GLY A 110 -12.76 2.55 12.54
N TYR A 111 -14.01 2.05 12.48
CA TYR A 111 -14.45 1.18 11.39
C TYR A 111 -14.37 1.88 10.02
N ALA A 112 -14.91 3.10 9.93
CA ALA A 112 -14.86 3.88 8.70
C ALA A 112 -13.41 4.19 8.29
N HIS A 113 -12.58 4.68 9.22
CA HIS A 113 -11.17 4.98 8.99
C HIS A 113 -10.35 3.76 8.55
N ALA A 114 -10.54 2.62 9.20
CA ALA A 114 -9.81 1.39 8.82
C ALA A 114 -10.16 0.94 7.39
N CYS A 115 -11.44 1.00 7.01
CA CYS A 115 -11.86 0.66 5.65
C CYS A 115 -11.42 1.71 4.62
N ASP A 116 -11.47 2.99 4.96
CA ASP A 116 -11.05 4.09 4.11
C ASP A 116 -9.57 3.98 3.76
N VAL A 117 -8.69 4.04 4.77
CA VAL A 117 -7.24 4.04 4.57
C VAL A 117 -6.71 2.70 4.09
N SER A 118 -7.30 1.57 4.52
CA SER A 118 -6.73 0.24 4.23
C SER A 118 -7.37 -0.47 3.04
N ALA A 119 -8.50 0.01 2.52
CA ALA A 119 -9.18 -0.59 1.38
C ALA A 119 -9.52 0.42 0.28
N TYR A 120 -10.24 1.52 0.61
CA TYR A 120 -10.65 2.51 -0.40
C TYR A 120 -9.46 3.24 -1.02
N SER A 121 -8.41 3.51 -0.25
CA SER A 121 -7.19 4.14 -0.76
C SER A 121 -6.62 3.43 -1.99
N LEU A 122 -6.66 2.09 -2.05
CA LEU A 122 -6.26 1.33 -3.24
C LEU A 122 -7.12 1.68 -4.45
N VAL A 123 -8.44 1.78 -4.25
CA VAL A 123 -9.39 2.12 -5.33
C VAL A 123 -9.08 3.50 -5.88
N LYS A 124 -8.89 4.48 -4.99
CA LYS A 124 -8.59 5.86 -5.39
C LYS A 124 -7.22 6.00 -6.06
N ILE A 125 -6.19 5.33 -5.55
CA ILE A 125 -4.85 5.30 -6.15
C ILE A 125 -4.91 4.74 -7.57
N VAL A 126 -5.60 3.63 -7.78
CA VAL A 126 -5.77 3.04 -9.11
C VAL A 126 -6.57 3.96 -10.03
N ASN A 127 -7.63 4.58 -9.52
CA ASN A 127 -8.44 5.55 -10.27
C ASN A 127 -7.58 6.70 -10.79
N GLU A 128 -6.80 7.35 -9.92
CA GLU A 128 -5.94 8.48 -10.31
C GLU A 128 -4.83 8.05 -11.28
N ALA A 129 -4.18 6.92 -11.02
CA ALA A 129 -3.15 6.41 -11.91
C ALA A 129 -3.65 6.13 -13.33
N VAL A 130 -4.90 5.62 -13.45
CA VAL A 130 -5.55 5.37 -14.74
C VAL A 130 -6.08 6.65 -15.37
N ALA A 131 -6.76 7.50 -14.60
CA ALA A 131 -7.36 8.76 -15.10
C ALA A 131 -6.31 9.72 -15.67
N GLN A 132 -5.12 9.73 -15.07
CA GLN A 132 -4.00 10.56 -15.51
C GLN A 132 -3.10 9.89 -16.55
N ASP A 133 -3.48 8.70 -17.04
CA ASP A 133 -2.67 7.92 -17.98
C ASP A 133 -1.22 7.71 -17.49
N ALA A 134 -1.08 7.43 -16.18
CA ALA A 134 0.22 7.27 -15.52
C ALA A 134 0.73 5.82 -15.53
N LEU A 135 -0.01 4.87 -16.08
CA LEU A 135 0.36 3.46 -16.15
C LEU A 135 0.72 3.02 -17.58
N ASN A 136 1.76 2.21 -17.70
CA ASN A 136 2.09 1.52 -18.94
C ASN A 136 1.06 0.40 -19.24
N GLU A 137 0.93 0.02 -20.49
CA GLU A 137 0.27 -1.22 -20.87
C GLU A 137 0.99 -2.40 -20.19
N GLY A 138 0.23 -3.36 -19.68
CA GLY A 138 0.79 -4.47 -18.90
C GLY A 138 1.23 -4.13 -17.47
N ALA A 139 0.98 -2.91 -17.00
CA ALA A 139 1.31 -2.51 -15.63
C ALA A 139 0.71 -3.47 -14.59
N SER A 140 1.45 -3.67 -13.50
CA SER A 140 1.06 -4.57 -12.42
C SER A 140 0.92 -3.83 -11.09
N ILE A 141 -0.24 -3.97 -10.47
CA ILE A 141 -0.52 -3.42 -9.15
C ILE A 141 -0.51 -4.56 -8.13
N VAL A 142 0.14 -4.35 -7.01
CA VAL A 142 0.23 -5.34 -5.92
C VAL A 142 -0.16 -4.68 -4.61
N THR A 143 -0.96 -5.37 -3.81
CA THR A 143 -1.26 -4.96 -2.43
C THR A 143 -1.09 -6.13 -1.47
N TYR A 144 -1.00 -5.83 -0.18
CA TYR A 144 -0.89 -6.87 0.85
C TYR A 144 -2.21 -7.06 1.58
N THR A 145 -2.67 -8.30 1.59
CA THR A 145 -3.79 -8.77 2.42
C THR A 145 -3.29 -9.73 3.50
N TYR A 146 -4.21 -10.27 4.27
CA TYR A 146 -3.92 -11.19 5.34
C TYR A 146 -5.08 -12.14 5.58
N TYR A 147 -4.79 -13.35 6.02
CA TYR A 147 -5.77 -14.40 6.33
C TYR A 147 -6.94 -13.96 7.22
N GLY A 148 -6.74 -12.91 8.03
CA GLY A 148 -7.82 -12.27 8.80
C GLY A 148 -8.97 -11.70 7.97
N SER A 149 -8.85 -11.62 6.64
CA SER A 149 -9.94 -11.31 5.70
C SER A 149 -10.96 -12.45 5.57
N GLU A 150 -10.51 -13.70 5.78
CA GLU A 150 -11.32 -14.92 5.62
C GLU A 150 -11.72 -15.53 6.95
N LYS A 151 -10.89 -15.41 7.97
CA LYS A 151 -11.08 -16.02 9.29
C LYS A 151 -10.91 -14.97 10.39
N ALA A 152 -11.69 -15.12 11.47
CA ALA A 152 -11.50 -14.31 12.66
C ALA A 152 -10.16 -14.63 13.30
N VAL A 153 -9.24 -13.68 13.28
CA VAL A 153 -7.94 -13.75 13.96
C VAL A 153 -8.00 -12.86 15.19
N VAL A 154 -7.75 -13.43 16.35
CA VAL A 154 -7.82 -12.71 17.63
C VAL A 154 -6.83 -11.52 17.59
N GLY A 155 -7.32 -10.34 17.96
CA GLY A 155 -6.52 -9.11 17.99
C GLY A 155 -6.34 -8.42 16.63
N TYR A 156 -6.81 -9.02 15.52
CA TYR A 156 -6.77 -8.37 14.21
C TYR A 156 -8.02 -7.52 13.93
N ASN A 157 -9.14 -7.89 14.52
CA ASN A 157 -10.40 -7.12 14.67
C ASN A 157 -10.81 -6.37 13.38
N VAL A 158 -10.99 -5.05 13.48
CA VAL A 158 -11.45 -4.20 12.37
C VAL A 158 -10.55 -4.28 11.13
N MET A 159 -9.26 -4.58 11.30
CA MET A 159 -8.37 -4.79 10.16
C MET A 159 -8.75 -6.03 9.33
N GLY A 160 -9.32 -7.07 9.94
CA GLY A 160 -9.86 -8.21 9.20
C GLY A 160 -10.98 -7.80 8.26
N VAL A 161 -11.90 -6.96 8.73
CA VAL A 161 -12.97 -6.37 7.90
C VAL A 161 -12.42 -5.51 6.78
N ALA A 162 -11.46 -4.64 7.09
CA ALA A 162 -10.81 -3.80 6.08
C ALA A 162 -10.08 -4.64 5.02
N LYS A 163 -9.43 -5.76 5.41
CA LYS A 163 -8.78 -6.67 4.45
C LYS A 163 -9.79 -7.45 3.59
N ALA A 164 -10.95 -7.81 4.13
CA ALA A 164 -12.03 -8.41 3.33
C ALA A 164 -12.57 -7.41 2.29
N ALA A 165 -12.75 -6.15 2.67
CA ALA A 165 -13.13 -5.07 1.75
C ALA A 165 -12.04 -4.83 0.69
N LEU A 166 -10.75 -4.86 1.08
CA LEU A 166 -9.62 -4.75 0.16
C LEU A 166 -9.64 -5.88 -0.89
N GLU A 167 -9.83 -7.13 -0.47
CA GLU A 167 -9.88 -8.28 -1.38
C GLU A 167 -11.08 -8.23 -2.33
N ALA A 168 -12.22 -7.76 -1.86
CA ALA A 168 -13.36 -7.50 -2.75
C ALA A 168 -13.00 -6.43 -3.79
N SER A 169 -12.37 -5.32 -3.36
CA SER A 169 -11.93 -4.25 -4.25
C SER A 169 -10.93 -4.72 -5.30
N ILE A 170 -9.99 -5.61 -4.93
CA ILE A 170 -9.04 -6.21 -5.88
C ILE A 170 -9.79 -6.94 -7.02
N ARG A 171 -10.83 -7.71 -6.70
CA ARG A 171 -11.61 -8.46 -7.70
C ARG A 171 -12.31 -7.53 -8.71
N TYR A 172 -12.94 -6.46 -8.23
CA TYR A 172 -13.60 -5.48 -9.11
C TYR A 172 -12.58 -4.68 -9.93
N LEU A 173 -11.49 -4.23 -9.31
CA LEU A 173 -10.40 -3.54 -10.02
C LEU A 173 -9.74 -4.45 -11.07
N ALA A 174 -9.56 -5.74 -10.79
CA ALA A 174 -9.01 -6.69 -11.74
C ALA A 174 -9.88 -6.83 -13.00
N GLN A 175 -11.22 -6.82 -12.83
CA GLN A 175 -12.16 -6.84 -13.96
C GLN A 175 -12.02 -5.59 -14.84
N ASP A 176 -11.89 -4.40 -14.23
CA ASP A 176 -11.81 -3.15 -14.97
C ASP A 176 -10.43 -2.95 -15.61
N LEU A 177 -9.35 -3.27 -14.89
CA LEU A 177 -7.98 -3.16 -15.34
C LEU A 177 -7.64 -4.19 -16.43
N GLY A 178 -8.20 -5.41 -16.33
CA GLY A 178 -8.00 -6.47 -17.33
C GLY A 178 -8.43 -6.05 -18.74
N LYS A 179 -9.49 -5.25 -18.87
CA LYS A 179 -9.93 -4.68 -20.15
C LYS A 179 -8.90 -3.71 -20.76
N LYS A 180 -7.97 -3.22 -19.94
CA LYS A 180 -6.89 -2.30 -20.32
C LYS A 180 -5.53 -2.99 -20.39
N GLY A 181 -5.48 -4.32 -20.32
CA GLY A 181 -4.25 -5.11 -20.33
C GLY A 181 -3.40 -4.99 -19.03
N MET A 182 -3.96 -4.43 -17.96
CA MET A 182 -3.28 -4.26 -16.67
C MET A 182 -3.70 -5.36 -15.68
N ARG A 183 -2.92 -5.56 -14.64
CA ARG A 183 -3.20 -6.59 -13.62
C ARG A 183 -3.13 -6.00 -12.22
N ILE A 184 -3.95 -6.54 -11.32
CA ILE A 184 -3.89 -6.25 -9.88
C ILE A 184 -3.99 -7.56 -9.09
N ASN A 185 -3.16 -7.71 -8.06
CA ASN A 185 -3.13 -8.90 -7.21
C ASN A 185 -2.92 -8.53 -5.75
N GLY A 186 -3.50 -9.34 -4.87
CA GLY A 186 -3.24 -9.32 -3.44
C GLY A 186 -2.26 -10.42 -3.05
N ILE A 187 -1.29 -10.09 -2.21
CA ILE A 187 -0.41 -11.06 -1.57
C ILE A 187 -0.90 -11.27 -0.14
N SER A 188 -1.43 -12.46 0.15
CA SER A 188 -1.74 -12.86 1.53
C SER A 188 -0.44 -13.27 2.21
N SER A 189 0.20 -12.29 2.84
CA SER A 189 1.43 -12.51 3.59
C SER A 189 1.13 -13.19 4.92
N GLY A 190 1.99 -14.09 5.37
CA GLY A 190 1.93 -14.62 6.74
C GLY A 190 2.17 -13.54 7.80
N PRO A 191 2.15 -13.91 9.10
CA PRO A 191 2.39 -12.97 10.19
C PRO A 191 3.86 -12.52 10.21
N ILE A 192 4.14 -11.39 9.56
CA ILE A 192 5.47 -10.80 9.50
C ILE A 192 5.63 -9.78 10.64
N LYS A 193 6.72 -9.90 11.41
CA LYS A 193 7.02 -8.99 12.52
C LYS A 193 7.41 -7.60 12.00
N THR A 194 6.43 -6.75 11.79
CA THR A 194 6.61 -5.32 11.47
C THR A 194 6.36 -4.44 12.69
N LEU A 195 6.67 -3.15 12.61
CA LEU A 195 6.28 -2.21 13.65
C LEU A 195 4.75 -2.09 13.78
N SER A 196 4.03 -2.14 12.67
CA SER A 196 2.56 -2.12 12.66
C SER A 196 1.98 -3.37 13.33
N ALA A 197 2.61 -4.53 13.18
CA ALA A 197 2.20 -5.77 13.82
C ALA A 197 2.29 -5.72 15.36
N LYS A 198 3.11 -4.84 15.94
CA LYS A 198 3.17 -4.63 17.40
C LYS A 198 1.89 -4.04 17.99
N GLY A 199 1.03 -3.43 17.18
CA GLY A 199 -0.30 -2.97 17.60
C GLY A 199 -1.32 -4.09 17.81
N ILE A 200 -1.06 -5.27 17.23
CA ILE A 200 -1.93 -6.44 17.31
C ILE A 200 -1.67 -7.16 18.65
N LYS A 201 -2.75 -7.37 19.42
CA LYS A 201 -2.67 -8.09 20.69
C LYS A 201 -2.21 -9.54 20.44
N ASP A 202 -1.27 -10.01 21.24
CA ASP A 202 -0.75 -11.39 21.21
C ASP A 202 -0.19 -11.86 19.86
N PHE A 203 0.32 -10.92 19.03
CA PHE A 203 0.89 -11.23 17.71
C PHE A 203 1.98 -12.35 17.74
N GLY A 204 2.61 -12.58 18.88
CA GLY A 204 3.61 -13.65 19.04
C GLY A 204 3.03 -15.06 19.14
N SER A 205 1.70 -15.20 19.26
CA SER A 205 0.98 -16.47 19.37
C SER A 205 0.18 -16.83 18.09
N ILE A 206 0.28 -15.99 17.06
CA ILE A 206 -0.35 -16.20 15.75
C ILE A 206 0.61 -16.97 14.79
#